data_d396bd45c995dc03755ce7e05d1484d8
#
_entry.id   d396bd45c995dc03755ce7e05d1484d8
#
_cell.length_a   1.000
_cell.length_b   1.000
_cell.length_c   1.000
_cell.angle_alpha   90.00
_cell.angle_beta   90.00
_cell.angle_gamma   90.00
#
_symmetry.space_group_name_H-M   'P 1'
#
loop_
_entity.id
_entity.type
_entity.pdbx_description
1 polymer ?
#
loop_
_entity_poly.entity_id
_entity_poly.type
_entity_poly.pdbx_seq_one_letter_code
_entity_poly.pdbx_strand_id
1 'polypeptide(L)'
;MRIPMDKKSDVPLYYQIESYLRQGILSGSLPADMRLPACRQLAQDLGVNRSTVENAYAKLEADGLVFSRMGSGTYILPINSIPVIKDNRNTQWPLWQESVQDRTIISKADLVDEMLQAAGHPNPISFASGISDSRQFPIEEFRKVLQTVMRRDQISALEYGERNGYAPLREGIAHILASQGLQAHPENILITAGSQQAIYLALQVLLKPGDIVLVEDPTYSVAIDLFRALGFQIVGIPVDGQGMEVEKLEKLLQQYHPKLIYTIPNFHNPTGTCLSSARRRELIVLADRYNIPIVEDDFVGDLRYEGHTQPSLKALDPGGQVIYVSTFSKMLMPGLRVGFIVADGPVFESLLNFKRLSDLATSTLIQRALDAYVNVGRYQAYLRRSSQTFRKRRDSMLEAITGYLPSNVSFDPPKGGLFIWLRLPKSLSSEELLLVACKEGVSFVPGNYFFTDGASGREWIRLNFASQPESDIEEGIKRLGRAIRKMGRTK
;
A
#
# COMPACT_ATOMS: atom_id res chain seq x y z
N MET A 1 14.73 -19.29 51.05
CA MET A 1 14.81 -18.79 49.66
C MET A 1 14.72 -17.27 49.71
N ARG A 2 15.67 -16.54 49.11
CA ARG A 2 15.63 -15.07 49.07
C ARG A 2 15.01 -14.64 47.76
N ILE A 3 13.83 -14.02 47.81
CA ILE A 3 13.16 -13.44 46.64
C ILE A 3 13.27 -11.91 46.77
N PRO A 4 13.87 -11.20 45.78
CA PRO A 4 13.91 -9.76 45.82
C PRO A 4 12.48 -9.21 45.65
N MET A 5 12.05 -8.39 46.61
CA MET A 5 10.71 -7.80 46.59
C MET A 5 10.77 -6.30 46.85
N ASP A 6 10.04 -5.54 46.08
CA ASP A 6 9.81 -4.11 46.34
C ASP A 6 8.40 -3.90 46.94
N LYS A 7 8.41 -3.62 48.26
CA LYS A 7 7.17 -3.36 49.02
C LYS A 7 6.56 -1.98 48.71
N LYS A 8 7.28 -1.10 47.97
CA LYS A 8 6.82 0.24 47.57
C LYS A 8 6.29 0.27 46.15
N SER A 9 6.45 -0.82 45.39
CA SER A 9 5.95 -0.93 44.02
C SER A 9 4.44 -1.10 43.99
N ASP A 10 3.79 -0.57 42.95
CA ASP A 10 2.35 -0.76 42.65
C ASP A 10 2.01 -2.22 42.28
N VAL A 11 3.04 -3.07 42.04
CA VAL A 11 2.87 -4.48 41.69
C VAL A 11 2.58 -5.29 42.96
N PRO A 12 1.46 -6.02 43.01
CA PRO A 12 1.09 -6.82 44.17
C PRO A 12 2.17 -7.83 44.58
N LEU A 13 2.43 -7.98 45.88
CA LEU A 13 3.51 -8.84 46.40
C LEU A 13 3.38 -10.30 45.97
N TYR A 14 2.17 -10.84 45.91
CA TYR A 14 1.97 -12.20 45.40
C TYR A 14 2.41 -12.36 43.92
N TYR A 15 2.23 -11.33 43.13
CA TYR A 15 2.65 -11.36 41.71
C TYR A 15 4.19 -11.27 41.58
N GLN A 16 4.85 -10.52 42.43
CA GLN A 16 6.32 -10.45 42.45
C GLN A 16 6.91 -11.83 42.85
N ILE A 17 6.34 -12.49 43.83
CA ILE A 17 6.74 -13.85 44.26
C ILE A 17 6.51 -14.86 43.11
N GLU A 18 5.33 -14.85 42.51
CA GLU A 18 4.94 -15.72 41.42
C GLU A 18 5.88 -15.53 40.22
N SER A 19 6.11 -14.29 39.81
CA SER A 19 6.95 -13.95 38.66
C SER A 19 8.39 -14.40 38.84
N TYR A 20 8.97 -14.21 40.05
CA TYR A 20 10.33 -14.66 40.36
C TYR A 20 10.44 -16.19 40.30
N LEU A 21 9.49 -16.91 40.88
CA LEU A 21 9.49 -18.38 40.88
C LEU A 21 9.27 -18.91 39.46
N ARG A 22 8.34 -18.33 38.71
CA ARG A 22 8.08 -18.65 37.31
C ARG A 22 9.34 -18.50 36.45
N GLN A 23 10.03 -17.38 36.56
CA GLN A 23 11.27 -17.15 35.84
C GLN A 23 12.36 -18.15 36.22
N GLY A 24 12.48 -18.49 37.51
CA GLY A 24 13.41 -19.48 37.99
C GLY A 24 13.10 -20.89 37.47
N ILE A 25 11.81 -21.28 37.40
CA ILE A 25 11.37 -22.54 36.84
C ILE A 25 11.65 -22.59 35.33
N LEU A 26 11.22 -21.58 34.60
CA LEU A 26 11.36 -21.55 33.13
C LEU A 26 12.80 -21.45 32.66
N SER A 27 13.70 -20.80 33.44
CA SER A 27 15.13 -20.72 33.14
C SER A 27 15.90 -21.97 33.58
N GLY A 28 15.28 -22.90 34.29
CA GLY A 28 15.93 -24.10 34.87
C GLY A 28 16.81 -23.81 36.09
N SER A 29 16.84 -22.58 36.59
CA SER A 29 17.56 -22.26 37.84
C SER A 29 16.88 -22.85 39.09
N LEU A 30 15.59 -23.16 38.99
CA LEU A 30 14.84 -23.99 39.93
C LEU A 30 14.48 -25.30 39.20
N PRO A 31 15.20 -26.40 39.48
CA PRO A 31 15.07 -27.65 38.74
C PRO A 31 13.73 -28.36 39.00
N ALA A 32 13.32 -29.20 38.06
CA ALA A 32 12.19 -30.09 38.20
C ALA A 32 12.33 -30.97 39.46
N ASP A 33 11.17 -31.36 40.01
CA ASP A 33 11.06 -32.16 41.26
C ASP A 33 11.61 -31.45 42.52
N MET A 34 12.12 -30.23 42.39
CA MET A 34 12.52 -29.44 43.55
C MET A 34 11.31 -29.13 44.41
N ARG A 35 11.42 -29.35 45.71
CA ARG A 35 10.38 -28.96 46.68
C ARG A 35 10.52 -27.46 46.97
N LEU A 36 9.44 -26.72 46.77
CA LEU A 36 9.35 -25.31 47.17
C LEU A 36 9.19 -25.22 48.70
N PRO A 37 9.65 -24.13 49.36
CA PRO A 37 9.45 -23.88 50.76
C PRO A 37 7.95 -23.92 51.12
N ALA A 38 7.63 -24.42 52.32
CA ALA A 38 6.25 -24.37 52.79
C ALA A 38 5.74 -22.93 52.85
N CYS A 39 4.49 -22.66 52.45
CA CYS A 39 3.92 -21.31 52.40
C CYS A 39 4.13 -20.51 53.67
N ARG A 40 4.00 -21.14 54.82
CA ARG A 40 4.21 -20.51 56.14
C ARG A 40 5.68 -20.08 56.34
N GLN A 41 6.62 -20.94 55.94
CA GLN A 41 8.05 -20.67 56.08
C GLN A 41 8.49 -19.55 55.12
N LEU A 42 8.07 -19.62 53.82
CA LEU A 42 8.40 -18.59 52.82
C LEU A 42 7.77 -17.25 53.21
N ALA A 43 6.55 -17.22 53.71
CA ALA A 43 5.90 -16.00 54.19
C ALA A 43 6.68 -15.35 55.35
N GLN A 44 7.19 -16.14 56.27
CA GLN A 44 8.00 -15.71 57.38
C GLN A 44 9.37 -15.16 56.88
N ASP A 45 10.02 -15.89 55.97
CA ASP A 45 11.31 -15.48 55.36
C ASP A 45 11.20 -14.15 54.59
N LEU A 46 10.07 -13.89 53.95
CA LEU A 46 9.84 -12.70 53.15
C LEU A 46 9.13 -11.55 53.88
N GLY A 47 8.66 -11.81 55.10
CA GLY A 47 7.91 -10.83 55.90
C GLY A 47 6.60 -10.39 55.22
N VAL A 48 5.84 -11.35 54.69
CA VAL A 48 4.53 -11.19 54.07
C VAL A 48 3.47 -12.07 54.71
N ASN A 49 2.19 -11.84 54.40
CA ASN A 49 1.11 -12.70 54.85
C ASN A 49 1.19 -14.07 54.17
N ARG A 50 0.81 -15.13 54.91
CA ARG A 50 0.75 -16.49 54.37
C ARG A 50 -0.12 -16.60 53.11
N SER A 51 -1.27 -15.92 53.09
CA SER A 51 -2.18 -15.89 51.93
C SER A 51 -1.52 -15.31 50.67
N THR A 52 -0.54 -14.38 50.82
CA THR A 52 0.22 -13.84 49.71
C THR A 52 1.05 -14.91 48.98
N VAL A 53 1.68 -15.81 49.75
CA VAL A 53 2.47 -16.91 49.16
C VAL A 53 1.52 -18.02 48.64
N GLU A 54 0.42 -18.30 49.34
CA GLU A 54 -0.60 -19.26 48.86
C GLU A 54 -1.18 -18.84 47.52
N ASN A 55 -1.50 -17.54 47.32
CA ASN A 55 -1.97 -17.02 46.04
C ASN A 55 -0.93 -17.14 44.95
N ALA A 56 0.35 -16.88 45.25
CA ALA A 56 1.45 -17.05 44.27
C ALA A 56 1.58 -18.53 43.84
N TYR A 57 1.53 -19.45 44.80
CA TYR A 57 1.62 -20.90 44.54
C TYR A 57 0.40 -21.43 43.80
N ALA A 58 -0.80 -21.00 44.16
CA ALA A 58 -2.04 -21.40 43.47
C ALA A 58 -2.01 -20.96 41.98
N LYS A 59 -1.45 -19.79 41.69
CA LYS A 59 -1.32 -19.32 40.33
C LYS A 59 -0.30 -20.14 39.54
N LEU A 60 0.86 -20.47 40.12
CA LEU A 60 1.84 -21.37 39.50
C LEU A 60 1.26 -22.78 39.28
N GLU A 61 0.40 -23.27 40.21
CA GLU A 61 -0.25 -24.57 40.09
C GLU A 61 -1.33 -24.57 38.99
N ALA A 62 -2.11 -23.50 38.90
CA ALA A 62 -3.08 -23.30 37.80
C ALA A 62 -2.42 -23.27 36.41
N ASP A 63 -1.19 -22.75 36.34
CA ASP A 63 -0.40 -22.69 35.12
C ASP A 63 0.43 -23.96 34.87
N GLY A 64 0.27 -25.01 35.72
CA GLY A 64 0.93 -26.31 35.56
C GLY A 64 2.46 -26.27 35.77
N LEU A 65 2.98 -25.28 36.47
CA LEU A 65 4.42 -25.15 36.76
C LEU A 65 4.79 -25.86 38.07
N VAL A 66 3.86 -26.02 38.99
CA VAL A 66 4.04 -26.72 40.25
C VAL A 66 2.83 -27.59 40.53
N PHE A 67 2.99 -28.58 41.43
CA PHE A 67 1.88 -29.37 41.94
C PHE A 67 1.99 -29.55 43.45
N SER A 68 0.87 -29.57 44.14
CA SER A 68 0.79 -29.74 45.59
C SER A 68 0.42 -31.17 45.95
N ARG A 69 1.23 -31.80 46.81
CA ARG A 69 0.99 -33.14 47.31
C ARG A 69 0.57 -33.05 48.79
N MET A 70 -0.64 -33.48 49.07
CA MET A 70 -1.21 -33.39 50.43
C MET A 70 -0.29 -34.02 51.48
N GLY A 71 0.10 -33.27 52.51
CA GLY A 71 1.04 -33.72 53.55
C GLY A 71 2.52 -33.71 53.17
N SER A 72 2.88 -33.50 51.89
CA SER A 72 4.25 -33.57 51.39
C SER A 72 4.84 -32.22 50.95
N GLY A 73 4.00 -31.29 50.47
CA GLY A 73 4.40 -29.95 50.05
C GLY A 73 4.17 -29.69 48.55
N THR A 74 4.64 -28.54 48.05
CA THR A 74 4.54 -28.14 46.67
C THR A 74 5.86 -28.38 45.91
N TYR A 75 5.78 -28.99 44.76
CA TYR A 75 6.94 -29.42 43.96
C TYR A 75 6.85 -28.80 42.56
N ILE A 76 8.01 -28.51 41.96
CA ILE A 76 8.13 -28.04 40.60
C ILE A 76 7.88 -29.19 39.62
N LEU A 77 6.97 -28.99 38.67
CA LEU A 77 6.73 -29.97 37.62
C LEU A 77 7.87 -29.98 36.61
N PRO A 78 8.27 -31.17 36.08
CA PRO A 78 9.17 -31.23 34.95
C PRO A 78 8.59 -30.48 33.78
N ILE A 79 9.30 -29.51 33.24
CA ILE A 79 8.90 -28.72 32.08
C ILE A 79 8.67 -29.61 30.83
N ASN A 80 9.16 -30.86 30.88
CA ASN A 80 8.96 -31.89 29.86
C ASN A 80 7.54 -32.48 29.77
N SER A 81 6.58 -32.04 30.61
CA SER A 81 5.18 -32.48 30.53
C SER A 81 4.31 -31.63 29.59
N ILE A 82 4.76 -30.50 29.15
CA ILE A 82 4.25 -29.90 27.91
C ILE A 82 5.04 -30.60 26.80
N PRO A 83 4.42 -31.29 25.82
CA PRO A 83 5.17 -31.85 24.71
C PRO A 83 5.78 -30.69 23.91
N VAL A 84 6.96 -30.25 24.34
CA VAL A 84 7.85 -29.54 23.43
C VAL A 84 8.24 -30.63 22.45
N ILE A 85 7.60 -30.64 21.29
CA ILE A 85 8.04 -31.42 20.15
C ILE A 85 9.48 -30.96 19.95
N LYS A 86 10.46 -31.76 20.42
CA LYS A 86 11.85 -31.58 20.05
C LYS A 86 11.92 -31.86 18.55
N ASP A 87 11.76 -30.79 17.80
CA ASP A 87 11.92 -30.86 16.36
C ASP A 87 13.40 -31.06 16.05
N ASN A 88 13.77 -32.30 15.67
CA ASN A 88 15.08 -32.64 15.12
C ASN A 88 15.21 -32.15 13.66
N ARG A 89 14.27 -31.31 13.20
CA ARG A 89 14.29 -30.71 11.89
C ARG A 89 15.14 -29.43 11.96
N ASN A 90 16.07 -29.31 11.06
CA ASN A 90 16.87 -28.08 10.82
C ASN A 90 15.99 -26.91 10.30
N THR A 91 14.67 -26.97 10.43
CA THR A 91 13.74 -25.95 9.98
C THR A 91 13.33 -25.05 11.12
N GLN A 92 13.56 -23.77 10.94
CA GLN A 92 13.25 -22.71 11.94
C GLN A 92 11.76 -22.55 12.17
N TRP A 93 10.91 -23.05 11.26
CA TRP A 93 9.47 -22.84 11.23
C TRP A 93 8.66 -24.15 11.13
N PRO A 94 7.40 -24.21 11.64
CA PRO A 94 6.50 -25.32 11.39
C PRO A 94 6.24 -25.55 9.90
N LEU A 95 6.03 -26.80 9.48
CA LEU A 95 5.85 -27.18 8.06
C LEU A 95 4.72 -26.40 7.35
N TRP A 96 3.65 -26.03 8.06
CA TRP A 96 2.59 -25.23 7.45
C TRP A 96 3.04 -23.82 7.05
N GLN A 97 4.03 -23.24 7.75
CA GLN A 97 4.60 -21.95 7.37
C GLN A 97 5.50 -22.06 6.14
N GLU A 98 6.20 -23.15 5.96
CA GLU A 98 7.00 -23.41 4.75
C GLU A 98 6.10 -23.44 3.50
N SER A 99 4.91 -24.08 3.60
CA SER A 99 3.96 -24.12 2.49
C SER A 99 3.35 -22.76 2.11
N VAL A 100 3.49 -21.75 2.98
CA VAL A 100 3.01 -20.37 2.71
C VAL A 100 4.07 -19.56 1.96
N GLN A 101 5.37 -19.89 2.07
CA GLN A 101 6.44 -19.14 1.38
C GLN A 101 6.27 -19.13 -0.14
N ASP A 102 5.78 -20.20 -0.73
CA ASP A 102 5.54 -20.31 -2.18
C ASP A 102 4.45 -19.35 -2.70
N ARG A 103 3.66 -18.77 -1.80
CA ARG A 103 2.61 -17.79 -2.12
C ARG A 103 3.01 -16.35 -1.89
N THR A 104 4.24 -16.11 -1.44
CA THR A 104 4.70 -14.75 -1.12
C THR A 104 4.97 -13.98 -2.41
N ILE A 105 4.14 -12.98 -2.69
CA ILE A 105 4.35 -12.02 -3.76
C ILE A 105 5.19 -10.87 -3.18
N ILE A 106 6.45 -10.80 -3.59
CA ILE A 106 7.34 -9.69 -3.20
C ILE A 106 7.08 -8.53 -4.16
N SER A 107 6.78 -7.36 -3.62
CA SER A 107 6.67 -6.14 -4.43
C SER A 107 8.01 -5.82 -5.09
N LYS A 108 8.04 -5.86 -6.42
CA LYS A 108 9.24 -5.57 -7.20
C LYS A 108 9.73 -4.13 -7.01
N ALA A 109 8.83 -3.20 -6.67
CA ALA A 109 9.20 -1.81 -6.42
C ALA A 109 9.96 -1.66 -5.09
N ASP A 110 9.59 -2.41 -4.04
CA ASP A 110 10.28 -2.38 -2.76
C ASP A 110 11.71 -2.96 -2.89
N LEU A 111 11.89 -4.00 -3.70
CA LEU A 111 13.22 -4.55 -4.03
C LEU A 111 14.17 -3.51 -4.65
N VAL A 112 13.65 -2.59 -5.46
CA VAL A 112 14.48 -1.53 -6.07
C VAL A 112 15.08 -0.60 -5.02
N ASP A 113 14.30 -0.20 -4.03
CA ASP A 113 14.80 0.67 -2.95
C ASP A 113 15.76 -0.09 -2.03
N GLU A 114 15.52 -1.37 -1.72
CA GLU A 114 16.46 -2.23 -1.01
C GLU A 114 17.80 -2.37 -1.77
N MET A 115 17.77 -2.57 -3.08
CA MET A 115 18.97 -2.64 -3.92
C MET A 115 19.77 -1.33 -3.88
N LEU A 116 19.09 -0.18 -3.93
CA LEU A 116 19.74 1.13 -3.83
C LEU A 116 20.42 1.32 -2.47
N GLN A 117 19.75 0.93 -1.38
CA GLN A 117 20.32 1.01 -0.03
C GLN A 117 21.50 0.05 0.13
N ALA A 118 21.38 -1.18 -0.36
CA ALA A 118 22.44 -2.18 -0.31
C ALA A 118 23.70 -1.78 -1.09
N ALA A 119 23.57 -0.93 -2.12
CA ALA A 119 24.69 -0.38 -2.88
C ALA A 119 25.56 0.59 -2.06
N GLY A 120 25.09 1.09 -0.90
CA GLY A 120 25.89 1.85 0.07
C GLY A 120 26.36 3.23 -0.40
N HIS A 121 25.72 3.84 -1.41
CA HIS A 121 26.08 5.18 -1.84
C HIS A 121 25.70 6.22 -0.77
N PRO A 122 26.58 7.20 -0.40
CA PRO A 122 26.34 8.12 0.70
C PRO A 122 25.11 9.02 0.52
N ASN A 123 24.76 9.36 -0.72
CA ASN A 123 23.61 10.20 -1.05
C ASN A 123 22.79 9.52 -2.16
N PRO A 124 21.98 8.49 -1.84
CA PRO A 124 21.18 7.81 -2.85
C PRO A 124 20.00 8.69 -3.32
N ILE A 125 19.73 8.65 -4.62
CA ILE A 125 18.61 9.35 -5.25
C ILE A 125 17.68 8.30 -5.87
N SER A 126 16.44 8.20 -5.37
CA SER A 126 15.45 7.26 -5.91
C SER A 126 14.43 7.98 -6.79
N PHE A 127 14.33 7.54 -8.05
CA PHE A 127 13.22 7.85 -8.95
C PHE A 127 12.23 6.69 -9.06
N ALA A 128 12.39 5.64 -8.24
CA ALA A 128 11.53 4.46 -8.26
C ALA A 128 10.18 4.67 -7.55
N SER A 129 10.13 5.56 -6.56
CA SER A 129 8.95 5.81 -5.74
C SER A 129 7.69 6.07 -6.57
N GLY A 130 6.54 5.60 -6.09
CA GLY A 130 5.22 5.90 -6.66
C GLY A 130 4.51 7.09 -6.02
N ILE A 131 5.19 7.87 -5.16
CA ILE A 131 4.62 9.00 -4.41
C ILE A 131 5.39 10.29 -4.65
N SER A 132 4.78 11.42 -4.28
CA SER A 132 5.41 12.74 -4.30
C SER A 132 6.35 12.96 -3.12
N ASP A 133 7.14 14.01 -3.16
CA ASP A 133 8.08 14.43 -2.12
C ASP A 133 7.37 14.75 -0.81
N SER A 134 7.65 13.98 0.24
CA SER A 134 7.05 14.13 1.56
C SER A 134 7.37 15.47 2.24
N ARG A 135 8.46 16.15 1.85
CA ARG A 135 8.85 17.48 2.36
C ARG A 135 7.83 18.57 2.00
N GLN A 136 6.97 18.31 1.01
CA GLN A 136 5.92 19.24 0.56
C GLN A 136 4.56 19.01 1.24
N PHE A 137 4.42 17.98 2.06
CA PHE A 137 3.17 17.68 2.72
C PHE A 137 2.76 18.81 3.67
N PRO A 138 1.47 19.19 3.70
CA PRO A 138 0.97 20.31 4.50
C PRO A 138 0.77 19.90 5.97
N ILE A 139 1.85 19.43 6.63
CA ILE A 139 1.82 18.82 7.96
C ILE A 139 1.23 19.77 8.99
N GLU A 140 1.66 21.04 9.02
CA GLU A 140 1.21 22.01 10.02
C GLU A 140 -0.25 22.43 9.80
N GLU A 141 -0.68 22.53 8.55
CA GLU A 141 -2.09 22.80 8.23
C GLU A 141 -2.97 21.62 8.68
N PHE A 142 -2.54 20.41 8.38
CA PHE A 142 -3.29 19.20 8.72
C PHE A 142 -3.29 18.93 10.24
N ARG A 143 -2.20 19.21 10.95
CA ARG A 143 -2.13 19.14 12.40
C ARG A 143 -3.19 20.05 13.07
N LYS A 144 -3.32 21.31 12.59
CA LYS A 144 -4.34 22.23 13.09
C LYS A 144 -5.77 21.72 12.82
N VAL A 145 -5.99 21.11 11.66
CA VAL A 145 -7.27 20.50 11.31
C VAL A 145 -7.61 19.35 12.25
N LEU A 146 -6.67 18.43 12.50
CA LEU A 146 -6.85 17.32 13.45
C LEU A 146 -7.20 17.82 14.85
N GLN A 147 -6.48 18.83 15.35
CA GLN A 147 -6.78 19.44 16.66
C GLN A 147 -8.19 20.05 16.71
N THR A 148 -8.62 20.71 15.62
CA THR A 148 -9.96 21.30 15.53
C THR A 148 -11.05 20.20 15.54
N VAL A 149 -10.86 19.14 14.77
CA VAL A 149 -11.77 17.98 14.72
C VAL A 149 -11.89 17.33 16.09
N MET A 150 -10.75 17.05 16.74
CA MET A 150 -10.75 16.43 18.07
C MET A 150 -11.48 17.28 19.12
N ARG A 151 -11.36 18.61 19.08
CA ARG A 151 -12.08 19.51 19.99
C ARG A 151 -13.57 19.59 19.69
N ARG A 152 -13.95 19.67 18.40
CA ARG A 152 -15.33 19.83 17.96
C ARG A 152 -16.16 18.56 18.14
N ASP A 153 -15.59 17.42 17.69
CA ASP A 153 -16.33 16.18 17.53
C ASP A 153 -16.10 15.19 18.69
N GLN A 154 -15.06 15.41 19.50
CA GLN A 154 -14.76 14.66 20.71
C GLN A 154 -14.83 13.13 20.47
N ILE A 155 -15.65 12.42 21.26
CA ILE A 155 -15.79 10.96 21.19
C ILE A 155 -16.33 10.49 19.82
N SER A 156 -17.20 11.27 19.17
CA SER A 156 -17.79 10.89 17.89
C SER A 156 -16.77 10.82 16.74
N ALA A 157 -15.59 11.44 16.91
CA ALA A 157 -14.49 11.29 15.95
C ALA A 157 -13.75 9.94 16.09
N LEU A 158 -13.96 9.22 17.20
CA LEU A 158 -13.28 7.98 17.55
C LEU A 158 -14.18 6.75 17.48
N GLU A 159 -15.48 6.94 17.30
CA GLU A 159 -16.45 5.86 17.13
C GLU A 159 -16.46 5.34 15.68
N TYR A 160 -17.07 4.16 15.50
CA TYR A 160 -17.33 3.66 14.14
C TYR A 160 -18.25 4.62 13.39
N GLY A 161 -17.87 4.93 12.13
CA GLY A 161 -18.64 5.78 11.24
C GLY A 161 -19.69 5.04 10.44
N GLU A 162 -20.33 5.79 9.52
CA GLU A 162 -21.26 5.24 8.53
C GLU A 162 -20.59 4.22 7.62
N ARG A 163 -21.35 3.25 7.13
CA ARG A 163 -20.86 2.14 6.30
C ARG A 163 -20.17 2.59 5.02
N ASN A 164 -20.74 3.59 4.34
CA ASN A 164 -20.20 4.16 3.10
C ASN A 164 -19.22 5.31 3.36
N GLY A 165 -18.98 5.68 4.61
CA GLY A 165 -18.08 6.74 5.03
C GLY A 165 -18.80 8.02 5.45
N TYR A 166 -18.06 8.94 6.06
CA TYR A 166 -18.55 10.19 6.64
C TYR A 166 -19.28 11.06 5.61
N ALA A 167 -20.59 11.34 5.82
CA ALA A 167 -21.44 12.00 4.85
C ALA A 167 -20.89 13.36 4.36
N PRO A 168 -20.43 14.29 5.24
CA PRO A 168 -19.86 15.56 4.75
C PRO A 168 -18.63 15.38 3.85
N LEU A 169 -17.77 14.37 4.10
CA LEU A 169 -16.65 14.08 3.21
C LEU A 169 -17.13 13.59 1.83
N ARG A 170 -18.18 12.76 1.79
CA ARG A 170 -18.77 12.27 0.53
C ARG A 170 -19.37 13.43 -0.28
N GLU A 171 -20.04 14.38 0.39
CA GLU A 171 -20.52 15.62 -0.22
C GLU A 171 -19.37 16.47 -0.77
N GLY A 172 -18.30 16.64 0.00
CA GLY A 172 -17.09 17.34 -0.44
C GLY A 172 -16.42 16.68 -1.65
N ILE A 173 -16.38 15.35 -1.70
CA ILE A 173 -15.88 14.59 -2.85
C ILE A 173 -16.80 14.79 -4.06
N ALA A 174 -18.12 14.73 -3.90
CA ALA A 174 -19.08 14.99 -4.98
C ALA A 174 -18.89 16.38 -5.59
N HIS A 175 -18.66 17.41 -4.77
CA HIS A 175 -18.35 18.76 -5.26
C HIS A 175 -17.02 18.82 -6.03
N ILE A 176 -15.96 18.12 -5.57
CA ILE A 176 -14.70 18.03 -6.31
C ILE A 176 -14.95 17.40 -7.68
N LEU A 177 -15.63 16.27 -7.73
CA LEU A 177 -15.90 15.53 -8.96
C LEU A 177 -16.77 16.34 -9.94
N ALA A 178 -17.77 17.05 -9.42
CA ALA A 178 -18.63 17.96 -10.24
C ALA A 178 -17.78 19.07 -10.91
N SER A 179 -16.78 19.61 -10.22
CA SER A 179 -15.85 20.59 -10.79
C SER A 179 -14.97 20.03 -11.91
N GLN A 180 -14.84 18.71 -11.98
CA GLN A 180 -14.12 17.95 -13.02
C GLN A 180 -15.02 17.41 -14.12
N GLY A 181 -16.35 17.71 -14.03
CA GLY A 181 -17.34 17.26 -15.01
C GLY A 181 -17.96 15.89 -14.73
N LEU A 182 -17.67 15.27 -13.57
CA LEU A 182 -18.29 14.03 -13.13
C LEU A 182 -19.37 14.31 -12.09
N GLN A 183 -20.64 14.15 -12.46
CA GLN A 183 -21.76 14.26 -11.52
C GLN A 183 -21.90 12.94 -10.74
N ALA A 184 -21.64 13.00 -9.44
CA ALA A 184 -21.78 11.86 -8.54
C ALA A 184 -22.70 12.24 -7.37
N HIS A 185 -23.65 11.38 -7.04
CA HIS A 185 -24.44 11.54 -5.82
C HIS A 185 -23.63 11.09 -4.60
N PRO A 186 -23.63 11.83 -3.48
CA PRO A 186 -22.91 11.43 -2.27
C PRO A 186 -23.27 10.02 -1.77
N GLU A 187 -24.49 9.56 -2.03
CA GLU A 187 -24.99 8.23 -1.70
C GLU A 187 -24.24 7.10 -2.46
N ASN A 188 -23.74 7.42 -3.67
CA ASN A 188 -23.05 6.50 -4.56
C ASN A 188 -21.53 6.55 -4.38
N ILE A 189 -21.05 7.23 -3.33
CA ILE A 189 -19.63 7.34 -2.97
C ILE A 189 -19.35 6.44 -1.76
N LEU A 190 -18.41 5.50 -1.92
CA LEU A 190 -17.92 4.60 -0.88
C LEU A 190 -16.48 4.97 -0.51
N ILE A 191 -16.26 5.39 0.73
CA ILE A 191 -14.91 5.71 1.24
C ILE A 191 -14.15 4.41 1.52
N THR A 192 -12.89 4.37 1.10
CA THR A 192 -11.99 3.21 1.24
C THR A 192 -10.66 3.59 1.87
N ALA A 193 -9.87 2.61 2.32
CA ALA A 193 -8.51 2.80 2.83
C ALA A 193 -7.48 2.98 1.69
N GLY A 194 -7.79 3.84 0.73
CA GLY A 194 -7.03 4.13 -0.49
C GLY A 194 -7.53 3.36 -1.71
N SER A 195 -7.05 3.73 -2.91
CA SER A 195 -7.45 3.11 -4.18
C SER A 195 -7.14 1.62 -4.26
N GLN A 196 -6.10 1.13 -3.57
CA GLN A 196 -5.76 -0.28 -3.54
C GLN A 196 -6.89 -1.14 -2.94
N GLN A 197 -7.50 -0.68 -1.84
CA GLN A 197 -8.68 -1.35 -1.29
C GLN A 197 -9.88 -1.22 -2.23
N ALA A 198 -10.05 -0.05 -2.86
CA ALA A 198 -11.14 0.17 -3.81
C ALA A 198 -11.06 -0.83 -5.00
N ILE A 199 -9.88 -0.99 -5.59
CA ILE A 199 -9.64 -1.98 -6.65
C ILE A 199 -9.91 -3.39 -6.12
N TYR A 200 -9.35 -3.76 -4.96
CA TYR A 200 -9.56 -5.06 -4.35
C TYR A 200 -11.05 -5.39 -4.16
N LEU A 201 -11.83 -4.44 -3.64
CA LEU A 201 -13.28 -4.62 -3.44
C LEU A 201 -14.02 -4.82 -4.77
N ALA A 202 -13.70 -4.02 -5.80
CA ALA A 202 -14.29 -4.16 -7.12
C ALA A 202 -14.02 -5.55 -7.71
N LEU A 203 -12.77 -6.03 -7.60
CA LEU A 203 -12.39 -7.36 -8.07
C LEU A 203 -13.15 -8.48 -7.35
N GLN A 204 -13.25 -8.38 -6.01
CA GLN A 204 -13.93 -9.41 -5.20
C GLN A 204 -15.45 -9.48 -5.47
N VAL A 205 -16.07 -8.36 -5.82
CA VAL A 205 -17.49 -8.30 -6.13
C VAL A 205 -17.79 -8.78 -7.55
N LEU A 206 -16.89 -8.49 -8.50
CA LEU A 206 -17.15 -8.73 -9.93
C LEU A 206 -16.60 -10.05 -10.43
N LEU A 207 -15.57 -10.63 -9.81
CA LEU A 207 -14.78 -11.72 -10.37
C LEU A 207 -14.66 -12.92 -9.46
N LYS A 208 -14.38 -14.07 -10.07
CA LYS A 208 -14.01 -15.33 -9.42
C LYS A 208 -12.62 -15.78 -9.90
N PRO A 209 -11.85 -16.53 -9.09
CA PRO A 209 -10.59 -17.11 -9.55
C PRO A 209 -10.76 -17.86 -10.89
N GLY A 210 -9.87 -17.59 -11.83
CA GLY A 210 -9.93 -18.10 -13.20
C GLY A 210 -10.58 -17.16 -14.23
N ASP A 211 -11.32 -16.12 -13.77
CA ASP A 211 -11.88 -15.11 -14.68
C ASP A 211 -10.77 -14.29 -15.36
N ILE A 212 -11.07 -13.79 -16.56
CA ILE A 212 -10.15 -12.99 -17.38
C ILE A 212 -10.41 -11.51 -17.16
N VAL A 213 -9.32 -10.76 -16.90
CA VAL A 213 -9.29 -9.30 -16.81
C VAL A 213 -8.49 -8.75 -17.98
N LEU A 214 -9.06 -7.82 -18.74
CA LEU A 214 -8.31 -7.02 -19.70
C LEU A 214 -7.67 -5.83 -19.00
N VAL A 215 -6.40 -5.59 -19.28
CA VAL A 215 -5.63 -4.47 -18.72
C VAL A 215 -4.80 -3.81 -19.81
N GLU A 216 -4.40 -2.57 -19.62
CA GLU A 216 -3.36 -1.95 -20.43
C GLU A 216 -2.04 -2.70 -20.29
N ASP A 217 -1.26 -2.80 -21.36
CA ASP A 217 0.05 -3.46 -21.35
C ASP A 217 1.10 -2.58 -22.03
N PRO A 218 1.95 -1.88 -21.26
CA PRO A 218 2.15 -2.00 -19.80
C PRO A 218 1.02 -1.40 -18.95
N THR A 219 0.95 -1.77 -17.66
CA THR A 219 0.06 -1.16 -16.66
C THR A 219 0.67 -1.15 -15.25
N TYR A 220 -0.06 -0.67 -14.26
CA TYR A 220 0.35 -0.57 -12.86
C TYR A 220 0.75 -1.94 -12.27
N SER A 221 2.03 -2.07 -11.90
CA SER A 221 2.62 -3.36 -11.48
C SER A 221 1.92 -3.99 -10.26
N VAL A 222 1.52 -3.17 -9.28
CA VAL A 222 0.83 -3.68 -8.08
C VAL A 222 -0.57 -4.18 -8.40
N ALA A 223 -1.23 -3.63 -9.44
CA ALA A 223 -2.50 -4.19 -9.91
C ALA A 223 -2.29 -5.55 -10.59
N ILE A 224 -1.23 -5.71 -11.40
CA ILE A 224 -0.85 -7.00 -11.99
C ILE A 224 -0.62 -8.05 -10.89
N ASP A 225 0.16 -7.70 -9.86
CA ASP A 225 0.44 -8.58 -8.74
C ASP A 225 -0.83 -8.95 -7.97
N LEU A 226 -1.73 -7.98 -7.76
CA LEU A 226 -3.02 -8.22 -7.12
C LEU A 226 -3.90 -9.19 -7.93
N PHE A 227 -4.01 -8.98 -9.24
CA PHE A 227 -4.80 -9.87 -10.11
C PHE A 227 -4.27 -11.30 -10.07
N ARG A 228 -2.95 -11.49 -10.12
CA ARG A 228 -2.32 -12.81 -10.01
C ARG A 228 -2.53 -13.44 -8.64
N ALA A 229 -2.39 -12.67 -7.55
CA ALA A 229 -2.59 -13.15 -6.19
C ALA A 229 -4.01 -13.66 -5.96
N LEU A 230 -4.99 -13.06 -6.64
CA LEU A 230 -6.40 -13.44 -6.58
C LEU A 230 -6.76 -14.56 -7.57
N GLY A 231 -5.79 -15.04 -8.36
CA GLY A 231 -5.99 -16.14 -9.31
C GLY A 231 -6.69 -15.77 -10.61
N PHE A 232 -6.68 -14.48 -11.01
CA PHE A 232 -7.24 -14.05 -12.28
C PHE A 232 -6.26 -14.23 -13.43
N GLN A 233 -6.79 -14.44 -14.63
CA GLN A 233 -6.03 -14.45 -15.86
C GLN A 233 -5.97 -13.02 -16.42
N ILE A 234 -4.79 -12.57 -16.83
CA ILE A 234 -4.57 -11.20 -17.31
C ILE A 234 -4.30 -11.25 -18.80
N VAL A 235 -5.02 -10.42 -19.57
CA VAL A 235 -4.79 -10.24 -21.01
C VAL A 235 -4.50 -8.76 -21.25
N GLY A 236 -3.35 -8.49 -21.87
CA GLY A 236 -2.85 -7.14 -22.13
C GLY A 236 -3.44 -6.53 -23.40
N ILE A 237 -3.78 -5.24 -23.33
CA ILE A 237 -4.13 -4.39 -24.46
C ILE A 237 -2.98 -3.42 -24.68
N PRO A 238 -2.34 -3.34 -25.85
CA PRO A 238 -1.24 -2.44 -26.09
C PRO A 238 -1.59 -0.97 -25.85
N VAL A 239 -0.57 -0.18 -25.48
CA VAL A 239 -0.67 1.27 -25.22
C VAL A 239 0.25 2.03 -26.16
N ASP A 240 -0.25 3.09 -26.77
CA ASP A 240 0.52 4.05 -27.58
C ASP A 240 0.48 5.48 -27.00
N GLY A 241 0.93 6.47 -27.75
CA GLY A 241 0.91 7.88 -27.33
C GLY A 241 -0.49 8.48 -27.09
N GLN A 242 -1.58 7.78 -27.49
CA GLN A 242 -2.97 8.14 -27.24
C GLN A 242 -3.64 7.28 -26.16
N GLY A 243 -2.87 6.48 -25.43
CA GLY A 243 -3.36 5.54 -24.40
C GLY A 243 -3.64 4.15 -24.95
N MET A 244 -4.55 3.39 -24.30
CA MET A 244 -4.99 2.07 -24.74
C MET A 244 -5.39 2.05 -26.22
N GLU A 245 -4.88 1.08 -26.98
CA GLU A 245 -5.27 0.88 -28.39
C GLU A 245 -6.66 0.22 -28.47
N VAL A 246 -7.71 1.04 -28.31
CA VAL A 246 -9.10 0.59 -28.26
C VAL A 246 -9.54 -0.14 -29.54
N GLU A 247 -8.91 0.17 -30.66
CA GLU A 247 -9.13 -0.47 -31.97
C GLU A 247 -8.85 -1.98 -31.94
N LYS A 248 -8.02 -2.44 -31.00
CA LYS A 248 -7.71 -3.86 -30.80
C LYS A 248 -8.66 -4.54 -29.81
N LEU A 249 -9.41 -3.74 -29.03
CA LEU A 249 -10.23 -4.23 -27.91
C LEU A 249 -11.32 -5.19 -28.37
N GLU A 250 -12.07 -4.87 -29.43
CA GLU A 250 -13.20 -5.68 -29.89
C GLU A 250 -12.77 -7.12 -30.22
N LYS A 251 -11.62 -7.28 -30.87
CA LYS A 251 -11.06 -8.62 -31.14
C LYS A 251 -10.74 -9.39 -29.85
N LEU A 252 -10.17 -8.73 -28.86
CA LEU A 252 -9.85 -9.35 -27.58
C LEU A 252 -11.11 -9.72 -26.79
N LEU A 253 -12.15 -8.88 -26.82
CA LEU A 253 -13.46 -9.17 -26.22
C LEU A 253 -14.09 -10.43 -26.81
N GLN A 254 -14.04 -10.59 -28.13
CA GLN A 254 -14.56 -11.77 -28.82
C GLN A 254 -13.74 -13.03 -28.57
N GLN A 255 -12.43 -12.90 -28.47
CA GLN A 255 -11.51 -14.03 -28.31
C GLN A 255 -11.49 -14.58 -26.89
N TYR A 256 -11.46 -13.71 -25.89
CA TYR A 256 -11.17 -14.08 -24.51
C TYR A 256 -12.39 -14.04 -23.59
N HIS A 257 -13.49 -13.40 -23.98
CA HIS A 257 -14.70 -13.23 -23.17
C HIS A 257 -14.41 -12.74 -21.73
N PRO A 258 -13.64 -11.64 -21.58
CA PRO A 258 -13.23 -11.15 -20.26
C PRO A 258 -14.44 -10.73 -19.43
N LYS A 259 -14.24 -10.63 -18.10
CA LYS A 259 -15.27 -10.23 -17.16
C LYS A 259 -15.10 -8.79 -16.65
N LEU A 260 -13.95 -8.18 -16.93
CA LEU A 260 -13.62 -6.84 -16.46
C LEU A 260 -12.58 -6.20 -17.39
N ILE A 261 -12.68 -4.88 -17.56
CA ILE A 261 -11.61 -4.04 -18.11
C ILE A 261 -11.11 -3.15 -16.97
N TYR A 262 -9.80 -3.20 -16.66
CA TYR A 262 -9.13 -2.27 -15.75
C TYR A 262 -8.27 -1.30 -16.55
N THR A 263 -8.43 0.00 -16.33
CA THR A 263 -7.69 1.05 -17.07
C THR A 263 -7.36 2.26 -16.23
N ILE A 264 -6.25 2.93 -16.59
CA ILE A 264 -5.77 4.20 -16.01
C ILE A 264 -5.80 5.26 -17.11
N PRO A 265 -6.94 5.88 -17.40
CA PRO A 265 -7.09 6.74 -18.59
C PRO A 265 -6.41 8.11 -18.48
N ASN A 266 -6.01 8.55 -17.28
CA ASN A 266 -5.35 9.82 -17.04
C ASN A 266 -3.93 9.62 -16.51
N PHE A 267 -2.93 10.21 -17.19
CA PHE A 267 -1.51 10.16 -16.77
C PHE A 267 -1.09 8.76 -16.35
N HIS A 268 -1.33 7.84 -17.25
CA HIS A 268 -1.19 6.40 -17.10
C HIS A 268 0.12 5.99 -16.39
N ASN A 269 0.06 5.05 -15.48
CA ASN A 269 1.21 4.45 -14.84
C ASN A 269 1.55 3.12 -15.52
N PRO A 270 2.68 2.99 -16.26
CA PRO A 270 3.87 3.83 -16.13
C PRO A 270 4.07 4.92 -17.21
N THR A 271 3.27 4.93 -18.30
CA THR A 271 3.62 5.63 -19.54
C THR A 271 3.45 7.15 -19.49
N GLY A 272 2.68 7.69 -18.54
CA GLY A 272 2.34 9.12 -18.48
C GLY A 272 1.35 9.58 -19.55
N THR A 273 0.88 8.70 -20.43
CA THR A 273 -0.08 9.00 -21.49
C THR A 273 -1.49 9.26 -20.96
N CYS A 274 -2.33 9.86 -21.78
CA CYS A 274 -3.75 10.01 -21.50
C CYS A 274 -4.56 9.37 -22.63
N LEU A 275 -5.58 8.59 -22.28
CA LEU A 275 -6.52 8.05 -23.25
C LEU A 275 -7.24 9.19 -23.99
N SER A 276 -7.19 9.17 -25.31
CA SER A 276 -7.77 10.23 -26.14
C SER A 276 -9.30 10.28 -26.03
N SER A 277 -9.90 11.45 -26.27
CA SER A 277 -11.36 11.63 -26.18
C SER A 277 -12.14 10.71 -27.15
N ALA A 278 -11.56 10.40 -28.30
CA ALA A 278 -12.18 9.47 -29.25
C ALA A 278 -12.21 8.06 -28.70
N ARG A 279 -11.07 7.57 -28.22
CA ARG A 279 -10.93 6.23 -27.61
C ARG A 279 -11.73 6.07 -26.32
N ARG A 280 -11.90 7.13 -25.52
CA ARG A 280 -12.81 7.09 -24.34
C ARG A 280 -14.24 6.76 -24.72
N ARG A 281 -14.76 7.46 -25.74
CA ARG A 281 -16.12 7.20 -26.22
C ARG A 281 -16.27 5.81 -26.83
N GLU A 282 -15.30 5.38 -27.62
CA GLU A 282 -15.30 4.06 -28.23
C GLU A 282 -15.23 2.94 -27.16
N LEU A 283 -14.40 3.10 -26.13
CA LEU A 283 -14.30 2.16 -25.01
C LEU A 283 -15.65 2.01 -24.28
N ILE A 284 -16.36 3.11 -24.00
CA ILE A 284 -17.70 3.05 -23.38
C ILE A 284 -18.68 2.33 -24.28
N VAL A 285 -18.70 2.62 -25.58
CA VAL A 285 -19.60 1.95 -26.56
C VAL A 285 -19.31 0.44 -26.62
N LEU A 286 -18.06 0.03 -26.61
CA LEU A 286 -17.69 -1.38 -26.62
C LEU A 286 -18.06 -2.05 -25.29
N ALA A 287 -17.81 -1.40 -24.16
CA ALA A 287 -18.15 -1.93 -22.84
C ALA A 287 -19.68 -2.15 -22.70
N ASP A 288 -20.49 -1.21 -23.17
CA ASP A 288 -21.94 -1.34 -23.21
C ASP A 288 -22.39 -2.48 -24.13
N ARG A 289 -21.90 -2.52 -25.38
CA ARG A 289 -22.22 -3.57 -26.37
C ARG A 289 -21.91 -4.97 -25.89
N TYR A 290 -20.79 -5.17 -25.20
CA TYR A 290 -20.35 -6.47 -24.69
C TYR A 290 -20.78 -6.71 -23.24
N ASN A 291 -21.50 -5.78 -22.63
CA ASN A 291 -21.96 -5.82 -21.23
C ASN A 291 -20.83 -6.16 -20.26
N ILE A 292 -19.72 -5.43 -20.35
CA ILE A 292 -18.52 -5.62 -19.54
C ILE A 292 -18.28 -4.41 -18.64
N PRO A 293 -18.12 -4.57 -17.32
CA PRO A 293 -17.78 -3.48 -16.42
C PRO A 293 -16.35 -2.98 -16.67
N ILE A 294 -16.14 -1.67 -16.40
CA ILE A 294 -14.84 -1.02 -16.41
C ILE A 294 -14.51 -0.55 -15.00
N VAL A 295 -13.32 -0.86 -14.50
CA VAL A 295 -12.72 -0.18 -13.35
C VAL A 295 -11.79 0.89 -13.87
N GLU A 296 -12.19 2.15 -13.69
CA GLU A 296 -11.41 3.34 -14.01
C GLU A 296 -10.61 3.76 -12.78
N ASP A 297 -9.27 3.61 -12.81
CA ASP A 297 -8.37 4.03 -11.75
C ASP A 297 -7.81 5.43 -12.06
N ASP A 298 -8.38 6.44 -11.43
CA ASP A 298 -7.99 7.85 -11.60
C ASP A 298 -7.23 8.37 -10.37
N PHE A 299 -6.01 7.86 -10.21
CA PHE A 299 -5.19 8.14 -9.02
C PHE A 299 -4.50 9.51 -9.02
N VAL A 300 -4.38 10.20 -10.17
CA VAL A 300 -3.70 11.49 -10.33
C VAL A 300 -4.35 12.41 -11.39
N GLY A 301 -5.61 12.22 -11.72
CA GLY A 301 -6.31 12.99 -12.75
C GLY A 301 -6.26 14.51 -12.57
N ASP A 302 -6.16 14.98 -11.31
CA ASP A 302 -6.05 16.40 -10.96
C ASP A 302 -4.67 17.02 -11.27
N LEU A 303 -3.62 16.22 -11.52
CA LEU A 303 -2.26 16.72 -11.77
C LEU A 303 -1.99 16.97 -13.25
N ARG A 304 -2.78 17.85 -13.86
CA ARG A 304 -2.58 18.31 -15.25
C ARG A 304 -1.74 19.57 -15.26
N TYR A 305 -0.72 19.58 -16.12
CA TYR A 305 0.19 20.73 -16.29
C TYR A 305 -0.07 21.48 -17.60
N GLU A 306 -0.56 20.77 -18.62
CA GLU A 306 -0.80 21.29 -19.96
C GLU A 306 -2.09 20.72 -20.58
N GLY A 307 -2.68 21.53 -21.49
CA GLY A 307 -3.91 21.15 -22.19
C GLY A 307 -5.17 21.28 -21.33
N HIS A 308 -6.24 20.65 -21.80
CA HIS A 308 -7.56 20.68 -21.14
C HIS A 308 -7.86 19.35 -20.46
N THR A 309 -8.59 19.42 -19.34
CA THR A 309 -9.10 18.25 -18.64
C THR A 309 -10.02 17.46 -19.58
N GLN A 310 -9.80 16.14 -19.62
CA GLN A 310 -10.69 15.22 -20.33
C GLN A 310 -11.74 14.69 -19.35
N PRO A 311 -12.99 14.51 -19.77
CA PRO A 311 -13.99 13.87 -18.90
C PRO A 311 -13.55 12.44 -18.57
N SER A 312 -13.80 12.01 -17.33
CA SER A 312 -13.57 10.61 -16.93
C SER A 312 -14.44 9.66 -17.76
N LEU A 313 -14.09 8.38 -17.80
CA LEU A 313 -14.96 7.36 -18.42
C LEU A 313 -16.30 7.32 -17.71
N LYS A 314 -16.31 7.41 -16.37
CA LYS A 314 -17.53 7.47 -15.55
C LYS A 314 -18.42 8.65 -15.94
N ALA A 315 -17.86 9.82 -16.26
CA ALA A 315 -18.66 10.98 -16.72
C ALA A 315 -19.26 10.79 -18.12
N LEU A 316 -18.68 9.91 -18.93
CA LEU A 316 -19.14 9.56 -20.28
C LEU A 316 -20.06 8.36 -20.32
N ASP A 317 -20.29 7.69 -19.18
CA ASP A 317 -21.00 6.42 -19.05
C ASP A 317 -22.49 6.62 -18.66
N PRO A 318 -23.43 6.57 -19.59
CA PRO A 318 -24.86 6.68 -19.27
C PRO A 318 -25.45 5.35 -18.80
N GLY A 319 -24.76 4.23 -19.05
CA GLY A 319 -25.23 2.88 -18.81
C GLY A 319 -24.88 2.28 -17.45
N GLY A 320 -23.98 2.94 -16.67
CA GLY A 320 -23.54 2.43 -15.38
C GLY A 320 -22.48 1.31 -15.48
N GLN A 321 -21.76 1.23 -16.61
CA GLN A 321 -20.70 0.23 -16.83
C GLN A 321 -19.41 0.56 -16.05
N VAL A 322 -19.19 1.83 -15.66
CA VAL A 322 -17.93 2.29 -15.07
C VAL A 322 -18.02 2.38 -13.55
N ILE A 323 -17.12 1.68 -12.88
CA ILE A 323 -16.78 1.87 -11.46
C ILE A 323 -15.55 2.76 -11.41
N TYR A 324 -15.74 3.98 -10.90
CA TYR A 324 -14.67 4.97 -10.77
C TYR A 324 -13.97 4.81 -9.43
N VAL A 325 -12.64 4.77 -9.45
CA VAL A 325 -11.77 4.64 -8.27
C VAL A 325 -10.81 5.81 -8.22
N SER A 326 -10.68 6.45 -7.05
CA SER A 326 -9.69 7.50 -6.85
C SER A 326 -9.14 7.51 -5.42
N THR A 327 -8.15 8.39 -5.14
CA THR A 327 -7.46 8.43 -3.85
C THR A 327 -6.89 9.80 -3.54
N PHE A 328 -6.84 10.15 -2.26
CA PHE A 328 -6.09 11.31 -1.77
C PHE A 328 -4.60 11.00 -1.50
N SER A 329 -4.19 9.72 -1.57
CA SER A 329 -2.84 9.29 -1.22
C SER A 329 -1.73 9.88 -2.11
N LYS A 330 -2.02 10.07 -3.41
CA LYS A 330 -1.03 10.62 -4.37
C LYS A 330 -1.12 12.13 -4.50
N MET A 331 -2.33 12.64 -4.25
CA MET A 331 -2.68 14.04 -4.43
C MET A 331 -2.39 14.88 -3.18
N LEU A 332 -2.38 14.27 -1.98
CA LEU A 332 -2.18 14.97 -0.71
C LEU A 332 -1.10 14.29 0.13
N MET A 333 -1.44 13.26 0.89
CA MET A 333 -0.52 12.53 1.76
C MET A 333 -0.86 11.02 1.76
N PRO A 334 0.09 10.14 1.44
CA PRO A 334 -0.17 8.70 1.37
C PRO A 334 -0.56 8.09 2.71
N GLY A 335 -0.05 8.64 3.82
CA GLY A 335 -0.35 8.18 5.19
C GLY A 335 -1.79 8.37 5.64
N LEU A 336 -2.60 9.20 4.97
CA LEU A 336 -4.02 9.36 5.28
C LEU A 336 -4.84 8.11 5.00
N ARG A 337 -4.39 7.29 4.05
CA ARG A 337 -5.08 6.07 3.67
C ARG A 337 -6.57 6.30 3.37
N VAL A 338 -6.90 7.30 2.55
CA VAL A 338 -8.26 7.57 2.09
C VAL A 338 -8.32 7.55 0.57
N GLY A 339 -9.21 6.73 0.05
CA GLY A 339 -9.66 6.67 -1.33
C GLY A 339 -11.16 6.53 -1.38
N PHE A 340 -11.71 6.41 -2.57
CA PHE A 340 -13.15 6.23 -2.73
C PHE A 340 -13.49 5.52 -4.04
N ILE A 341 -14.70 4.95 -4.05
CA ILE A 341 -15.35 4.37 -5.22
C ILE A 341 -16.58 5.21 -5.54
N VAL A 342 -16.84 5.44 -6.83
CA VAL A 342 -18.14 5.92 -7.32
C VAL A 342 -18.74 4.82 -8.20
N ALA A 343 -19.89 4.32 -7.80
CA ALA A 343 -20.63 3.30 -8.53
C ALA A 343 -22.14 3.47 -8.36
N ASP A 344 -22.92 3.02 -9.32
CA ASP A 344 -24.37 3.14 -9.32
C ASP A 344 -25.04 1.77 -9.29
N GLY A 345 -26.26 1.72 -8.76
CA GLY A 345 -27.10 0.51 -8.82
C GLY A 345 -26.66 -0.64 -7.90
N PRO A 346 -27.03 -1.89 -8.22
CA PRO A 346 -26.83 -3.05 -7.34
C PRO A 346 -25.36 -3.37 -7.01
N VAL A 347 -24.43 -2.96 -7.86
CA VAL A 347 -22.98 -3.15 -7.60
C VAL A 347 -22.52 -2.32 -6.41
N PHE A 348 -23.09 -1.13 -6.21
CA PHE A 348 -22.75 -0.29 -5.04
C PHE A 348 -23.09 -0.99 -3.72
N GLU A 349 -24.28 -1.58 -3.62
CA GLU A 349 -24.70 -2.32 -2.43
C GLU A 349 -23.77 -3.54 -2.18
N SER A 350 -23.37 -4.21 -3.24
CA SER A 350 -22.43 -5.35 -3.14
C SER A 350 -21.05 -4.88 -2.65
N LEU A 351 -20.54 -3.77 -3.16
CA LEU A 351 -19.29 -3.15 -2.72
C LEU A 351 -19.35 -2.72 -1.25
N LEU A 352 -20.46 -2.08 -0.84
CA LEU A 352 -20.69 -1.64 0.52
C LEU A 352 -20.71 -2.82 1.51
N ASN A 353 -21.40 -3.90 1.14
CA ASN A 353 -21.48 -5.11 1.96
C ASN A 353 -20.11 -5.79 2.07
N PHE A 354 -19.38 -5.92 0.95
CA PHE A 354 -18.06 -6.55 0.95
C PHE A 354 -17.02 -5.72 1.73
N LYS A 355 -17.08 -4.38 1.60
CA LYS A 355 -16.23 -3.49 2.41
C LYS A 355 -16.46 -3.70 3.91
N ARG A 356 -17.72 -3.81 4.34
CA ARG A 356 -18.03 -4.08 5.74
C ARG A 356 -17.39 -5.38 6.25
N LEU A 357 -17.34 -6.41 5.41
CA LEU A 357 -16.69 -7.67 5.75
C LEU A 357 -15.16 -7.56 5.79
N SER A 358 -14.57 -6.62 5.05
CA SER A 358 -13.12 -6.48 4.94
C SER A 358 -12.49 -5.65 6.06
N ASP A 359 -13.11 -4.52 6.49
CA ASP A 359 -12.51 -3.61 7.48
C ASP A 359 -13.51 -2.88 8.39
N LEU A 360 -14.79 -3.22 8.34
CA LEU A 360 -15.90 -2.58 9.03
C LEU A 360 -16.13 -1.12 8.63
N ALA A 361 -15.12 -0.26 8.76
CA ALA A 361 -15.15 1.15 8.38
C ALA A 361 -13.72 1.72 8.25
N THR A 362 -13.53 2.66 7.35
CA THR A 362 -12.31 3.49 7.28
C THR A 362 -12.29 4.47 8.46
N SER A 363 -11.10 4.85 8.96
CA SER A 363 -10.92 5.73 10.13
C SER A 363 -11.80 6.98 10.09
N THR A 364 -12.74 7.10 11.02
CA THR A 364 -13.67 8.23 11.15
C THR A 364 -12.92 9.53 11.43
N LEU A 365 -11.90 9.50 12.29
CA LEU A 365 -11.08 10.67 12.60
C LEU A 365 -10.41 11.25 11.34
N ILE A 366 -9.81 10.39 10.51
CA ILE A 366 -9.13 10.84 9.29
C ILE A 366 -10.13 11.34 8.25
N GLN A 367 -11.30 10.72 8.13
CA GLN A 367 -12.36 11.21 7.23
C GLN A 367 -12.85 12.60 7.64
N ARG A 368 -13.11 12.84 8.92
CA ARG A 368 -13.52 14.16 9.44
C ARG A 368 -12.43 15.22 9.27
N ALA A 369 -11.16 14.84 9.46
CA ALA A 369 -10.04 15.75 9.22
C ALA A 369 -9.91 16.10 7.74
N LEU A 370 -10.05 15.11 6.86
CA LEU A 370 -10.00 15.33 5.41
C LEU A 370 -11.17 16.19 4.93
N ASP A 371 -12.40 15.95 5.42
CA ASP A 371 -13.56 16.78 5.19
C ASP A 371 -13.29 18.25 5.56
N ALA A 372 -12.81 18.49 6.78
CA ALA A 372 -12.49 19.85 7.24
C ALA A 372 -11.34 20.51 6.44
N TYR A 373 -10.46 19.71 5.81
CA TYR A 373 -9.40 20.21 4.92
C TYR A 373 -9.94 20.53 3.53
N VAL A 374 -10.85 19.72 3.00
CA VAL A 374 -11.46 19.85 1.67
C VAL A 374 -12.44 21.03 1.64
N ASN A 375 -13.39 21.08 2.57
CA ASN A 375 -14.51 22.00 2.55
C ASN A 375 -14.13 23.48 2.71
N VAL A 376 -12.96 23.79 3.28
CA VAL A 376 -12.44 25.15 3.36
C VAL A 376 -11.52 25.53 2.19
N GLY A 377 -11.48 24.72 1.13
CA GLY A 377 -10.71 24.99 -0.09
C GLY A 377 -9.18 24.78 0.03
N ARG A 378 -8.69 24.24 1.15
CA ARG A 378 -7.25 23.99 1.35
C ARG A 378 -6.73 22.92 0.41
N TYR A 379 -7.51 21.90 0.14
CA TYR A 379 -7.16 20.84 -0.81
C TYR A 379 -6.90 21.43 -2.21
N GLN A 380 -7.79 22.24 -2.75
CA GLN A 380 -7.63 22.86 -4.07
C GLN A 380 -6.44 23.84 -4.11
N ALA A 381 -6.21 24.56 -3.00
CA ALA A 381 -5.05 25.45 -2.88
C ALA A 381 -3.73 24.63 -2.87
N TYR A 382 -3.72 23.52 -2.17
CA TYR A 382 -2.58 22.59 -2.15
C TYR A 382 -2.32 21.99 -3.54
N LEU A 383 -3.36 21.50 -4.24
CA LEU A 383 -3.25 20.97 -5.60
C LEU A 383 -2.64 21.99 -6.58
N ARG A 384 -3.09 23.24 -6.53
CA ARG A 384 -2.52 24.30 -7.40
C ARG A 384 -1.02 24.51 -7.12
N ARG A 385 -0.60 24.56 -5.85
CA ARG A 385 0.82 24.70 -5.49
C ARG A 385 1.63 23.48 -5.94
N SER A 386 1.14 22.29 -5.67
CA SER A 386 1.79 21.02 -6.03
C SER A 386 1.93 20.90 -7.56
N SER A 387 0.88 21.19 -8.32
CA SER A 387 0.92 21.17 -9.78
C SER A 387 1.99 22.10 -10.37
N GLN A 388 2.14 23.30 -9.81
CA GLN A 388 3.21 24.23 -10.23
C GLN A 388 4.61 23.67 -9.92
N THR A 389 4.79 23.10 -8.74
CA THR A 389 6.07 22.49 -8.34
C THR A 389 6.39 21.28 -9.20
N PHE A 390 5.44 20.37 -9.39
CA PHE A 390 5.67 19.16 -10.18
C PHE A 390 5.88 19.48 -11.67
N ARG A 391 5.22 20.50 -12.19
CA ARG A 391 5.52 20.99 -13.55
C ARG A 391 6.98 21.43 -13.69
N LYS A 392 7.50 22.24 -12.74
CA LYS A 392 8.91 22.66 -12.75
C LYS A 392 9.86 21.46 -12.67
N ARG A 393 9.56 20.50 -11.80
CA ARG A 393 10.36 19.27 -11.66
C ARG A 393 10.34 18.41 -12.92
N ARG A 394 9.16 18.28 -13.55
CA ARG A 394 9.06 17.62 -14.86
C ARG A 394 9.96 18.30 -15.88
N ASP A 395 9.84 19.60 -16.01
CA ASP A 395 10.61 20.39 -16.98
C ASP A 395 12.12 20.25 -16.71
N SER A 396 12.56 20.36 -15.45
CA SER A 396 13.95 20.11 -15.03
C SER A 396 14.42 18.68 -15.38
N MET A 397 13.58 17.66 -15.18
CA MET A 397 13.95 16.29 -15.56
C MET A 397 14.05 16.12 -17.06
N LEU A 398 13.16 16.72 -17.85
CA LEU A 398 13.22 16.68 -19.32
C LEU A 398 14.48 17.37 -19.86
N GLU A 399 14.84 18.53 -19.31
CA GLU A 399 16.09 19.23 -19.64
C GLU A 399 17.31 18.40 -19.28
N ALA A 400 17.33 17.81 -18.08
CA ALA A 400 18.43 16.96 -17.65
C ALA A 400 18.57 15.69 -18.52
N ILE A 401 17.47 15.04 -18.88
CA ILE A 401 17.48 13.89 -19.81
C ILE A 401 18.11 14.29 -21.14
N THR A 402 17.66 15.41 -21.72
CA THR A 402 18.18 15.90 -23.00
C THR A 402 19.68 16.28 -22.93
N GLY A 403 20.12 16.85 -21.79
CA GLY A 403 21.50 17.31 -21.62
C GLY A 403 22.49 16.21 -21.24
N TYR A 404 22.08 15.18 -20.50
CA TYR A 404 23.03 14.23 -19.90
C TYR A 404 22.90 12.79 -20.40
N LEU A 405 21.76 12.39 -20.97
CA LEU A 405 21.60 11.04 -21.53
C LEU A 405 22.03 10.99 -23.00
N PRO A 406 22.37 9.80 -23.52
CA PRO A 406 22.68 9.62 -24.94
C PRO A 406 21.49 9.96 -25.86
N SER A 407 21.76 10.45 -27.05
CA SER A 407 20.74 10.88 -28.05
C SER A 407 19.84 9.76 -28.58
N ASN A 408 20.17 8.50 -28.31
CA ASN A 408 19.38 7.32 -28.69
C ASN A 408 18.42 6.83 -27.59
N VAL A 409 18.24 7.58 -26.49
CA VAL A 409 17.11 7.43 -25.60
C VAL A 409 15.91 8.23 -26.15
N SER A 410 14.70 7.74 -25.88
CA SER A 410 13.48 8.41 -26.33
C SER A 410 12.39 8.39 -25.24
N PHE A 411 11.55 9.41 -25.25
CA PHE A 411 10.42 9.55 -24.32
C PHE A 411 9.40 10.52 -24.92
N ASP A 412 8.15 10.36 -24.48
CA ASP A 412 7.10 11.35 -24.74
C ASP A 412 6.93 12.25 -23.50
N PRO A 413 7.02 13.60 -23.65
CA PRO A 413 6.85 14.50 -22.51
C PRO A 413 5.44 14.37 -21.90
N PRO A 414 5.32 13.99 -20.62
CA PRO A 414 4.00 13.86 -19.98
C PRO A 414 3.36 15.24 -19.75
N LYS A 415 2.06 15.34 -20.03
CA LYS A 415 1.27 16.58 -19.85
C LYS A 415 0.75 16.75 -18.43
N GLY A 416 1.13 15.85 -17.53
CA GLY A 416 0.68 15.80 -16.13
C GLY A 416 1.20 14.56 -15.42
N GLY A 417 0.60 14.20 -14.30
CA GLY A 417 0.94 13.01 -13.53
C GLY A 417 2.27 13.12 -12.78
N LEU A 418 2.95 11.99 -12.63
CA LEU A 418 4.15 11.87 -11.78
C LEU A 418 5.34 11.24 -12.51
N PHE A 419 5.15 10.67 -13.72
CA PHE A 419 6.10 9.73 -14.30
C PHE A 419 6.55 10.13 -15.69
N ILE A 420 7.82 9.85 -15.99
CA ILE A 420 8.36 9.80 -17.35
C ILE A 420 8.65 8.35 -17.69
N TRP A 421 8.17 7.91 -18.85
CA TRP A 421 8.44 6.60 -19.44
C TRP A 421 9.52 6.76 -20.50
N LEU A 422 10.72 6.26 -20.18
CA LEU A 422 11.91 6.47 -20.98
C LEU A 422 12.35 5.16 -21.62
N ARG A 423 12.55 5.21 -22.94
CA ARG A 423 13.07 4.08 -23.71
C ARG A 423 14.59 4.18 -23.83
N LEU A 424 15.26 3.12 -23.40
CA LEU A 424 16.69 2.91 -23.53
C LEU A 424 17.06 2.46 -24.95
N PRO A 425 18.34 2.58 -25.35
CA PRO A 425 18.85 1.90 -26.53
C PRO A 425 18.56 0.41 -26.49
N LYS A 426 18.15 -0.18 -27.61
CA LYS A 426 17.77 -1.62 -27.72
C LYS A 426 18.84 -2.60 -27.21
N SER A 427 20.11 -2.19 -27.16
CA SER A 427 21.22 -3.02 -26.65
C SER A 427 21.30 -3.09 -25.12
N LEU A 428 20.50 -2.31 -24.39
CA LEU A 428 20.54 -2.22 -22.94
C LEU A 428 19.30 -2.87 -22.32
N SER A 429 19.54 -3.63 -21.25
CA SER A 429 18.48 -4.13 -20.36
C SER A 429 18.30 -3.19 -19.18
N SER A 430 17.06 -2.79 -18.88
CA SER A 430 16.76 -1.97 -17.72
C SER A 430 17.10 -2.63 -16.40
N GLU A 431 17.00 -3.95 -16.29
CA GLU A 431 17.34 -4.69 -15.09
C GLU A 431 18.88 -4.69 -14.86
N GLU A 432 19.67 -4.96 -15.91
CA GLU A 432 21.14 -4.85 -15.85
C GLU A 432 21.56 -3.41 -15.54
N LEU A 433 20.92 -2.43 -16.16
CA LEU A 433 21.18 -1.01 -15.92
C LEU A 433 20.89 -0.62 -14.47
N LEU A 434 19.83 -1.14 -13.85
CA LEU A 434 19.50 -0.85 -12.45
C LEU A 434 20.66 -1.21 -11.52
N LEU A 435 21.30 -2.37 -11.71
CA LEU A 435 22.45 -2.80 -10.90
C LEU A 435 23.63 -1.83 -10.98
N VAL A 436 23.90 -1.31 -12.17
CA VAL A 436 24.96 -0.31 -12.40
C VAL A 436 24.56 1.05 -11.86
N ALA A 437 23.29 1.45 -12.05
CA ALA A 437 22.76 2.73 -11.60
C ALA A 437 22.74 2.82 -10.05
N CYS A 438 22.38 1.76 -9.35
CA CYS A 438 22.44 1.71 -7.89
C CYS A 438 23.87 1.95 -7.36
N LYS A 439 24.88 1.41 -8.03
CA LYS A 439 26.30 1.69 -7.69
C LYS A 439 26.68 3.15 -7.93
N GLU A 440 26.06 3.82 -8.90
CA GLU A 440 26.19 5.27 -9.11
C GLU A 440 25.33 6.09 -8.16
N GLY A 441 24.53 5.44 -7.29
CA GLY A 441 23.67 6.09 -6.31
C GLY A 441 22.35 6.63 -6.88
N VAL A 442 21.81 6.01 -7.92
CA VAL A 442 20.49 6.35 -8.48
C VAL A 442 19.69 5.09 -8.79
N SER A 443 18.37 5.13 -8.54
CA SER A 443 17.45 4.05 -8.90
C SER A 443 16.24 4.53 -9.71
N PHE A 444 15.61 3.58 -10.40
CA PHE A 444 14.40 3.72 -11.21
C PHE A 444 13.66 2.39 -11.24
N VAL A 445 12.44 2.33 -11.75
CA VAL A 445 11.74 1.05 -11.90
C VAL A 445 11.96 0.51 -13.32
N PRO A 446 12.50 -0.73 -13.46
CA PRO A 446 12.61 -1.42 -14.75
C PRO A 446 11.26 -1.61 -15.44
N GLY A 447 11.26 -1.49 -16.76
CA GLY A 447 10.01 -1.50 -17.54
C GLY A 447 9.28 -2.82 -17.53
N ASN A 448 10.00 -3.94 -17.53
CA ASN A 448 9.38 -5.27 -17.52
C ASN A 448 8.51 -5.54 -16.28
N TYR A 449 8.63 -4.74 -15.21
CA TYR A 449 7.77 -4.84 -14.03
C TYR A 449 6.32 -4.41 -14.28
N PHE A 450 6.08 -3.70 -15.37
CA PHE A 450 4.77 -3.17 -15.76
C PHE A 450 4.08 -3.99 -16.85
N PHE A 451 4.75 -5.01 -17.41
CA PHE A 451 4.19 -5.86 -18.45
C PHE A 451 3.57 -7.13 -17.89
N THR A 452 2.49 -7.54 -18.51
CA THR A 452 1.72 -8.71 -18.08
C THR A 452 2.48 -10.03 -18.25
N ASP A 453 3.44 -10.11 -19.17
CA ASP A 453 4.30 -11.29 -19.38
C ASP A 453 5.55 -11.28 -18.48
N GLY A 454 5.86 -10.15 -17.82
CA GLY A 454 7.05 -9.96 -16.99
C GLY A 454 8.39 -9.98 -17.76
N ALA A 455 8.35 -10.07 -19.09
CA ALA A 455 9.51 -10.22 -19.96
C ALA A 455 9.64 -9.06 -20.96
N SER A 456 8.55 -8.56 -21.48
CA SER A 456 8.52 -7.38 -22.36
C SER A 456 8.96 -6.11 -21.62
N GLY A 457 9.32 -5.06 -22.35
CA GLY A 457 9.66 -3.76 -21.77
C GLY A 457 11.05 -3.68 -21.16
N ARG A 458 11.98 -4.59 -21.47
CA ARG A 458 13.37 -4.55 -20.98
C ARG A 458 14.14 -3.31 -21.38
N GLU A 459 13.74 -2.68 -22.47
CA GLU A 459 14.30 -1.42 -22.94
C GLU A 459 13.65 -0.17 -22.34
N TRP A 460 12.74 -0.32 -21.38
CA TRP A 460 12.02 0.80 -20.78
C TRP A 460 12.37 0.98 -19.31
N ILE A 461 12.27 2.22 -18.82
CA ILE A 461 12.36 2.56 -17.41
C ILE A 461 11.32 3.61 -17.05
N ARG A 462 10.81 3.54 -15.81
CA ARG A 462 9.93 4.57 -15.24
C ARG A 462 10.73 5.44 -14.27
N LEU A 463 10.66 6.75 -14.46
CA LEU A 463 11.23 7.77 -13.60
C LEU A 463 10.11 8.59 -12.95
N ASN A 464 10.15 8.78 -11.63
CA ASN A 464 9.27 9.69 -10.92
C ASN A 464 9.95 11.06 -10.74
N PHE A 465 9.40 12.09 -11.38
CA PHE A 465 9.91 13.46 -11.25
C PHE A 465 9.34 14.22 -10.03
N ALA A 466 8.27 13.73 -9.41
CA ALA A 466 7.64 14.42 -8.29
C ALA A 466 8.28 14.10 -6.92
N SER A 467 9.14 13.08 -6.83
CA SER A 467 9.69 12.57 -5.58
C SER A 467 10.94 13.31 -5.09
N GLN A 468 11.63 14.05 -5.95
CA GLN A 468 12.90 14.71 -5.64
C GLN A 468 12.86 16.21 -5.98
N PRO A 469 13.68 17.07 -5.33
CA PRO A 469 13.86 18.46 -5.72
C PRO A 469 14.66 18.57 -7.00
N GLU A 470 14.62 19.72 -7.65
CA GLU A 470 15.25 19.99 -8.95
C GLU A 470 16.76 19.69 -8.94
N SER A 471 17.48 20.02 -7.85
CA SER A 471 18.92 19.72 -7.71
C SER A 471 19.22 18.23 -7.74
N ASP A 472 18.40 17.43 -7.06
CA ASP A 472 18.57 15.98 -6.98
C ASP A 472 18.10 15.31 -8.27
N ILE A 473 17.12 15.89 -8.97
CA ILE A 473 16.71 15.46 -10.31
C ILE A 473 17.86 15.58 -11.29
N GLU A 474 18.50 16.74 -11.35
CA GLU A 474 19.62 16.97 -12.27
C GLU A 474 20.78 16.02 -11.96
N GLU A 475 21.21 15.92 -10.70
CA GLU A 475 22.30 15.01 -10.29
C GLU A 475 21.93 13.53 -10.53
N GLY A 476 20.70 13.11 -10.22
CA GLY A 476 20.26 11.74 -10.48
C GLY A 476 20.28 11.37 -11.94
N ILE A 477 19.86 12.27 -12.85
CA ILE A 477 19.92 12.04 -14.29
C ILE A 477 21.40 12.04 -14.80
N LYS A 478 22.27 12.87 -14.23
CA LYS A 478 23.73 12.79 -14.52
C LYS A 478 24.29 11.41 -14.14
N ARG A 479 23.93 10.88 -12.96
CA ARG A 479 24.32 9.53 -12.51
C ARG A 479 23.79 8.45 -13.45
N LEU A 480 22.52 8.53 -13.82
CA LEU A 480 21.93 7.61 -14.80
C LEU A 480 22.67 7.65 -16.13
N GLY A 481 23.04 8.84 -16.62
CA GLY A 481 23.84 9.00 -17.83
C GLY A 481 25.24 8.35 -17.72
N ARG A 482 25.89 8.42 -16.53
CA ARG A 482 27.14 7.71 -16.29
C ARG A 482 26.96 6.19 -16.35
N ALA A 483 25.91 5.67 -15.70
CA ALA A 483 25.58 4.25 -15.72
C ALA A 483 25.34 3.72 -17.15
N ILE A 484 24.55 4.44 -17.95
CA ILE A 484 24.28 4.09 -19.36
C ILE A 484 25.59 4.05 -20.18
N ARG A 485 26.46 5.06 -20.03
CA ARG A 485 27.75 5.09 -20.75
C ARG A 485 28.71 3.97 -20.32
N LYS A 486 28.70 3.59 -19.04
CA LYS A 486 29.51 2.44 -18.55
C LYS A 486 29.07 1.15 -19.22
N MET A 487 27.78 0.87 -19.29
CA MET A 487 27.25 -0.33 -19.96
C MET A 487 27.51 -0.34 -21.47
N GLY A 488 27.42 0.83 -22.13
CA GLY A 488 27.69 0.95 -23.57
C GLY A 488 29.17 0.75 -23.97
N ARG A 489 30.11 0.84 -23.02
CA ARG A 489 31.55 0.60 -23.25
C ARG A 489 31.96 -0.85 -22.99
N THR A 490 31.12 -1.61 -22.33
CA THR A 490 31.42 -3.01 -21.92
C THR A 490 30.84 -4.02 -22.92
N LYS A 491 30.05 -3.58 -23.88
CA LYS A 491 29.55 -4.34 -25.03
C LYS A 491 30.22 -3.85 -26.31
#